data_b21efb10b3d3e6809d7662f4dd85a860
#
_entry.id   b21efb10b3d3e6809d7662f4dd85a860
#
_cell.length_a   1.000
_cell.length_b   1.000
_cell.length_c   1.000
_cell.angle_alpha   90.00
_cell.angle_beta   90.00
_cell.angle_gamma   90.00
#
_symmetry.space_group_name_H-M   'P 1'
#
loop_
_entity.id
_entity.type
_entity.pdbx_description
1 polymer ?
#
loop_
_entity_poly.entity_id
_entity_poly.type
_entity_poly.pdbx_seq_one_letter_code
_entity_poly.pdbx_strand_id
1 'polypeptide(L)'
;MTSHPSLEQLAAGLHATTPPVPLPFMADVELRAFVLEAEQGPVIVYNHPGIDAAADGIRELGTPQRLLINHWHEGMHGTPALDVPAFVHERDRRPTERSMRVDGVFSGRERLGDDLEVIPSLAHTAGTAFYLWDSGEHRYLFPGDSFWVQDGVWRAVLLGESDRAAFLDTVELMRDLDFDALVPWPAQTGRPAIDFVTPEQKEQQLAALRERLLAGASGPTA
;
A
#
# COMPACT_ATOMS: atom_id res chain seq x y z
N MET A 1 -14.56 -4.28 -22.27
CA MET A 1 -13.54 -4.35 -21.22
C MET A 1 -12.45 -5.29 -21.73
N THR A 2 -11.32 -4.74 -22.15
CA THR A 2 -10.14 -5.53 -22.57
C THR A 2 -9.43 -5.99 -21.30
N SER A 3 -9.53 -7.28 -20.96
CA SER A 3 -8.73 -7.82 -19.86
C SER A 3 -7.30 -8.00 -20.35
N HIS A 4 -6.36 -7.26 -19.82
CA HIS A 4 -4.94 -7.50 -20.06
C HIS A 4 -4.49 -8.68 -19.17
N PRO A 5 -3.73 -9.67 -19.68
CA PRO A 5 -3.39 -10.88 -18.92
C PRO A 5 -2.56 -10.64 -17.66
N SER A 6 -1.89 -9.47 -17.56
CA SER A 6 -1.03 -9.10 -16.43
C SER A 6 -1.61 -7.99 -15.55
N LEU A 7 -2.85 -7.56 -15.80
CA LEU A 7 -3.55 -6.53 -15.02
C LEU A 7 -5.01 -6.97 -14.83
N GLU A 8 -5.40 -7.18 -13.59
CA GLU A 8 -6.74 -7.64 -13.18
C GLU A 8 -7.51 -6.44 -12.59
N GLN A 9 -8.73 -6.19 -13.08
CA GLN A 9 -9.62 -5.21 -12.47
C GLN A 9 -10.29 -5.82 -11.25
N LEU A 10 -10.00 -5.26 -10.05
CA LEU A 10 -10.55 -5.72 -8.77
C LEU A 10 -11.86 -5.01 -8.42
N ALA A 11 -11.97 -3.73 -8.77
CA ALA A 11 -13.15 -2.88 -8.58
C ALA A 11 -13.16 -1.77 -9.63
N ALA A 12 -14.19 -0.92 -9.63
CA ALA A 12 -14.26 0.23 -10.53
C ALA A 12 -13.04 1.14 -10.33
N GLY A 13 -12.25 1.33 -11.39
CA GLY A 13 -11.04 2.16 -11.35
C GLY A 13 -9.86 1.59 -10.55
N LEU A 14 -9.98 0.40 -9.95
CA LEU A 14 -8.90 -0.25 -9.20
C LEU A 14 -8.46 -1.54 -9.88
N HIS A 15 -7.18 -1.60 -10.23
CA HIS A 15 -6.55 -2.76 -10.84
C HIS A 15 -5.38 -3.27 -10.01
N ALA A 16 -5.00 -4.53 -10.18
CA ALA A 16 -3.82 -5.12 -9.57
C ALA A 16 -2.98 -5.89 -10.60
N THR A 17 -1.66 -5.92 -10.38
CA THR A 17 -0.76 -6.78 -11.17
C THR A 17 -1.07 -8.24 -10.92
N THR A 18 -1.02 -9.07 -11.98
CA THR A 18 -1.29 -10.50 -11.92
C THR A 18 -0.30 -11.28 -12.80
N PRO A 19 0.16 -12.49 -12.41
CA PRO A 19 -0.07 -13.10 -11.09
C PRO A 19 0.64 -12.32 -9.96
N PRO A 20 0.20 -12.50 -8.71
CA PRO A 20 0.95 -11.97 -7.56
C PRO A 20 2.30 -12.67 -7.44
N VAL A 21 3.25 -12.05 -6.74
CA VAL A 21 4.57 -12.64 -6.49
C VAL A 21 4.68 -13.05 -5.03
N PRO A 22 5.05 -14.31 -4.73
CA PRO A 22 5.27 -14.77 -3.37
C PRO A 22 6.35 -13.95 -2.66
N LEU A 23 6.14 -13.64 -1.39
CA LEU A 23 7.17 -13.03 -0.55
C LEU A 23 8.24 -14.10 -0.22
N PRO A 24 9.53 -13.89 -0.54
CA PRO A 24 10.53 -14.97 -0.52
C PRO A 24 10.75 -15.66 0.83
N PHE A 25 10.41 -14.98 1.93
CA PHE A 25 10.65 -15.45 3.31
C PHE A 25 9.35 -15.73 4.10
N MET A 26 8.19 -15.69 3.43
CA MET A 26 6.88 -15.99 4.03
C MET A 26 6.03 -16.78 3.04
N ALA A 27 5.86 -18.09 3.28
CA ALA A 27 5.27 -19.03 2.31
C ALA A 27 3.83 -18.70 1.90
N ASP A 28 3.04 -18.11 2.81
CA ASP A 28 1.60 -17.86 2.60
C ASP A 28 1.30 -16.38 2.32
N VAL A 29 2.30 -15.61 1.88
CA VAL A 29 2.17 -14.18 1.58
C VAL A 29 2.57 -13.88 0.16
N GLU A 30 1.76 -13.11 -0.51
CA GLU A 30 1.96 -12.63 -1.87
C GLU A 30 1.85 -11.12 -1.97
N LEU A 31 2.57 -10.53 -2.92
CA LEU A 31 2.65 -9.09 -3.16
C LEU A 31 2.03 -8.74 -4.51
N ARG A 32 1.45 -7.54 -4.60
CA ARG A 32 0.95 -6.93 -5.84
C ARG A 32 1.25 -5.44 -5.87
N ALA A 33 1.38 -4.86 -7.06
CA ALA A 33 1.18 -3.44 -7.26
C ALA A 33 -0.29 -3.20 -7.63
N PHE A 34 -0.80 -2.04 -7.26
CA PHE A 34 -2.15 -1.60 -7.61
C PHE A 34 -2.08 -0.41 -8.55
N VAL A 35 -3.04 -0.32 -9.46
CA VAL A 35 -3.16 0.81 -10.40
C VAL A 35 -4.51 1.45 -10.19
N LEU A 36 -4.50 2.73 -9.86
CA LEU A 36 -5.66 3.56 -9.62
C LEU A 36 -5.94 4.39 -10.87
N GLU A 37 -7.17 4.40 -11.35
CA GLU A 37 -7.63 5.37 -12.36
C GLU A 37 -7.95 6.69 -11.65
N ALA A 38 -6.91 7.35 -11.13
CA ALA A 38 -7.05 8.60 -10.40
C ALA A 38 -7.40 9.77 -11.35
N GLU A 39 -7.95 10.86 -10.80
CA GLU A 39 -8.42 12.02 -11.58
C GLU A 39 -7.37 12.58 -12.55
N GLN A 40 -6.09 12.62 -12.13
CA GLN A 40 -4.99 13.15 -12.95
C GLN A 40 -4.37 12.11 -13.89
N GLY A 41 -4.90 10.90 -13.96
CA GLY A 41 -4.39 9.77 -14.73
C GLY A 41 -3.92 8.63 -13.85
N PRO A 42 -3.51 7.48 -14.44
CA PRO A 42 -3.16 6.29 -13.68
C PRO A 42 -2.04 6.54 -12.67
N VAL A 43 -2.24 6.09 -11.43
CA VAL A 43 -1.26 6.11 -10.36
C VAL A 43 -1.00 4.68 -9.91
N ILE A 44 0.28 4.30 -9.81
CA ILE A 44 0.69 2.98 -9.33
C ILE A 44 1.01 3.09 -7.84
N VAL A 45 0.45 2.22 -7.03
CA VAL A 45 0.75 2.10 -5.61
C VAL A 45 1.48 0.79 -5.37
N TYR A 46 2.56 0.85 -4.62
CA TYR A 46 3.53 -0.19 -4.31
C TYR A 46 4.40 -0.62 -5.49
N ASN A 47 5.70 -0.77 -5.21
CA ASN A 47 6.65 -1.30 -6.19
C ASN A 47 6.61 -2.84 -6.22
N HIS A 48 6.57 -3.40 -7.42
CA HIS A 48 6.44 -4.84 -7.62
C HIS A 48 6.95 -5.25 -9.01
N PRO A 49 7.62 -6.41 -9.18
CA PRO A 49 8.10 -6.86 -10.49
C PRO A 49 7.01 -7.02 -11.55
N GLY A 50 5.77 -7.24 -11.15
CA GLY A 50 4.62 -7.34 -12.05
C GLY A 50 4.27 -6.05 -12.81
N ILE A 51 4.80 -4.90 -12.39
CA ILE A 51 4.58 -3.61 -13.07
C ILE A 51 5.05 -3.69 -14.54
N ASP A 52 6.23 -4.26 -14.77
CA ASP A 52 6.79 -4.35 -16.13
C ASP A 52 5.98 -5.30 -17.03
N ALA A 53 5.49 -6.40 -16.47
CA ALA A 53 4.60 -7.31 -17.19
C ALA A 53 3.24 -6.68 -17.50
N ALA A 54 2.75 -5.78 -16.65
CA ALA A 54 1.48 -5.07 -16.80
C ALA A 54 1.61 -3.75 -17.56
N ALA A 55 2.82 -3.37 -18.01
CA ALA A 55 3.11 -2.05 -18.56
C ALA A 55 2.18 -1.63 -19.71
N ASP A 56 1.85 -2.55 -20.62
CA ASP A 56 0.96 -2.24 -21.74
C ASP A 56 -0.48 -2.03 -21.27
N GLY A 57 -0.98 -2.87 -20.35
CA GLY A 57 -2.30 -2.68 -19.73
C GLY A 57 -2.39 -1.38 -18.94
N ILE A 58 -1.32 -1.00 -18.23
CA ILE A 58 -1.26 0.30 -17.53
C ILE A 58 -1.33 1.46 -18.51
N ARG A 59 -0.60 1.39 -19.64
CA ARG A 59 -0.64 2.42 -20.69
C ARG A 59 -1.99 2.52 -21.39
N GLU A 60 -2.74 1.42 -21.48
CA GLU A 60 -4.11 1.43 -22.03
C GLU A 60 -5.07 2.24 -21.12
N LEU A 61 -4.83 2.29 -19.81
CA LEU A 61 -5.58 3.16 -18.89
C LEU A 61 -5.17 4.64 -19.02
N GLY A 62 -4.00 4.92 -19.59
CA GLY A 62 -3.46 6.26 -19.79
C GLY A 62 -1.97 6.35 -19.50
N THR A 63 -1.42 7.57 -19.53
CA THR A 63 -0.02 7.81 -19.15
C THR A 63 0.12 7.73 -17.64
N PRO A 64 0.90 6.77 -17.07
CA PRO A 64 1.05 6.66 -15.65
C PRO A 64 1.76 7.90 -15.06
N GLN A 65 1.15 8.49 -14.06
CA GLN A 65 1.61 9.77 -13.50
C GLN A 65 2.66 9.59 -12.41
N ARG A 66 2.50 8.56 -11.57
CA ARG A 66 3.36 8.33 -10.41
C ARG A 66 3.40 6.86 -10.06
N LEU A 67 4.57 6.42 -9.54
CA LEU A 67 4.72 5.24 -8.70
C LEU A 67 4.89 5.71 -7.26
N LEU A 68 3.96 5.37 -6.39
CA LEU A 68 3.92 5.75 -4.98
C LEU A 68 4.50 4.62 -4.14
N ILE A 69 5.67 4.88 -3.54
CA ILE A 69 6.38 3.96 -2.65
C ILE A 69 5.95 4.25 -1.22
N ASN A 70 5.33 3.28 -0.56
CA ASN A 70 4.86 3.43 0.81
C ASN A 70 6.03 3.51 1.81
N HIS A 71 7.06 2.66 1.62
CA HIS A 71 8.24 2.58 2.47
C HIS A 71 9.45 2.01 1.71
N TRP A 72 10.65 2.18 2.25
CA TRP A 72 11.89 1.88 1.53
C TRP A 72 12.12 0.40 1.20
N HIS A 73 11.48 -0.56 1.91
CA HIS A 73 11.64 -1.99 1.60
C HIS A 73 11.16 -2.35 0.19
N GLU A 74 10.19 -1.63 -0.36
CA GLU A 74 9.71 -1.82 -1.73
C GLU A 74 10.82 -1.63 -2.78
N GLY A 75 11.88 -0.89 -2.43
CA GLY A 75 13.07 -0.76 -3.24
C GLY A 75 13.77 -2.08 -3.56
N MET A 76 13.50 -3.16 -2.80
CA MET A 76 14.05 -4.50 -3.06
C MET A 76 13.77 -5.02 -4.48
N HIS A 77 12.72 -4.54 -5.11
CA HIS A 77 12.33 -4.93 -6.46
C HIS A 77 13.03 -4.12 -7.57
N GLY A 78 13.83 -3.11 -7.21
CA GLY A 78 14.51 -2.25 -8.17
C GLY A 78 13.59 -1.25 -8.87
N THR A 79 14.14 -0.51 -9.82
CA THR A 79 13.37 0.44 -10.64
C THR A 79 12.63 -0.32 -11.75
N PRO A 80 11.30 -0.16 -11.89
CA PRO A 80 10.58 -0.72 -13.02
C PRO A 80 11.13 -0.22 -14.37
N ALA A 81 11.05 -1.04 -15.41
CA ALA A 81 11.35 -0.61 -16.78
C ALA A 81 10.25 0.28 -17.36
N LEU A 82 9.03 0.22 -16.82
CA LEU A 82 7.99 1.18 -17.13
C LEU A 82 8.46 2.59 -16.76
N ASP A 83 8.47 3.50 -17.73
CA ASP A 83 8.84 4.90 -17.46
C ASP A 83 7.71 5.61 -16.70
N VAL A 84 7.89 5.67 -15.39
CA VAL A 84 7.00 6.33 -14.43
C VAL A 84 7.84 6.95 -13.31
N PRO A 85 7.59 8.21 -12.91
CA PRO A 85 8.34 8.84 -11.84
C PRO A 85 7.96 8.24 -10.48
N ALA A 86 8.97 7.83 -9.68
CA ALA A 86 8.81 7.22 -8.37
C ALA A 86 8.93 8.26 -7.24
N PHE A 87 7.97 8.20 -6.31
CA PHE A 87 7.89 9.10 -5.16
C PHE A 87 7.86 8.31 -3.86
N VAL A 88 8.57 8.81 -2.84
CA VAL A 88 8.61 8.24 -1.49
C VAL A 88 8.65 9.36 -0.46
N HIS A 89 8.35 9.08 0.81
CA HIS A 89 8.55 10.07 1.86
C HIS A 89 10.05 10.43 2.01
N GLU A 90 10.39 11.70 2.28
CA GLU A 90 11.76 12.22 2.32
C GLU A 90 12.70 11.43 3.25
N ARG A 91 12.18 10.90 4.38
CA ARG A 91 12.96 10.13 5.35
C ARG A 91 13.37 8.76 4.83
N ASP A 92 12.59 8.18 3.90
CA ASP A 92 12.89 6.90 3.26
C ASP A 92 13.61 7.05 1.91
N ARG A 93 13.85 8.29 1.43
CA ARG A 93 14.52 8.54 0.16
C ARG A 93 15.87 7.83 0.08
N ARG A 94 16.78 8.11 1.04
CA ARG A 94 18.15 7.58 1.00
C ARG A 94 18.20 6.04 1.04
N PRO A 95 17.47 5.33 1.91
CA PRO A 95 17.44 3.87 1.87
C PRO A 95 16.84 3.34 0.57
N THR A 96 15.79 3.94 0.01
CA THR A 96 15.19 3.55 -1.27
C THR A 96 16.16 3.73 -2.44
N GLU A 97 16.90 4.84 -2.50
CA GLU A 97 17.89 5.13 -3.55
C GLU A 97 19.07 4.13 -3.62
N ARG A 98 19.21 3.25 -2.62
CA ARG A 98 20.23 2.17 -2.67
C ARG A 98 19.92 1.10 -3.71
N SER A 99 18.66 0.96 -4.10
CA SER A 99 18.21 -0.13 -4.97
C SER A 99 17.30 0.33 -6.10
N MET A 100 16.67 1.51 -6.03
CA MET A 100 15.82 2.01 -7.10
C MET A 100 15.93 3.54 -7.27
N ARG A 101 15.53 4.03 -8.46
CA ARG A 101 15.44 5.47 -8.74
C ARG A 101 14.30 6.09 -7.92
N VAL A 102 14.56 7.28 -7.36
CA VAL A 102 13.56 8.12 -6.72
C VAL A 102 13.55 9.48 -7.41
N ASP A 103 12.43 9.86 -8.01
CA ASP A 103 12.28 11.08 -8.79
C ASP A 103 11.75 12.25 -7.96
N GLY A 104 10.99 11.96 -6.88
CA GLY A 104 10.46 12.98 -5.99
C GLY A 104 10.21 12.49 -4.57
N VAL A 105 9.92 13.43 -3.68
CA VAL A 105 9.63 13.11 -2.27
C VAL A 105 8.41 13.86 -1.76
N PHE A 106 7.73 13.24 -0.80
CA PHE A 106 6.75 13.88 0.09
C PHE A 106 7.44 14.23 1.41
N SER A 107 7.05 15.33 2.03
CA SER A 107 7.55 15.73 3.37
C SER A 107 6.45 15.82 4.42
N GLY A 108 5.19 15.74 4.02
CA GLY A 108 4.03 15.88 4.87
C GLY A 108 2.76 15.36 4.21
N ARG A 109 1.64 15.59 4.86
CA ARG A 109 0.33 15.27 4.32
C ARG A 109 0.01 16.20 3.15
N GLU A 110 -0.33 15.64 1.99
CA GLU A 110 -0.66 16.40 0.78
C GLU A 110 -1.68 15.68 -0.10
N ARG A 111 -2.39 16.44 -0.93
CA ARG A 111 -3.33 15.90 -1.92
C ARG A 111 -2.70 15.87 -3.31
N LEU A 112 -2.99 14.81 -4.03
CA LEU A 112 -2.61 14.58 -5.43
C LEU A 112 -3.91 14.57 -6.26
N GLY A 113 -4.37 15.73 -6.71
CA GLY A 113 -5.72 15.90 -7.25
C GLY A 113 -6.77 16.00 -6.14
N ASP A 114 -8.02 15.75 -6.48
CA ASP A 114 -9.12 15.83 -5.51
C ASP A 114 -9.45 14.48 -4.87
N ASP A 115 -8.97 13.37 -5.46
CA ASP A 115 -9.34 12.00 -5.12
C ASP A 115 -8.25 11.21 -4.37
N LEU A 116 -6.97 11.66 -4.34
CA LEU A 116 -5.86 10.92 -3.75
C LEU A 116 -5.11 11.77 -2.71
N GLU A 117 -4.81 11.18 -1.56
CA GLU A 117 -4.10 11.85 -0.48
C GLU A 117 -2.91 11.03 0.01
N VAL A 118 -1.78 11.69 0.24
CA VAL A 118 -0.57 11.15 0.90
C VAL A 118 -0.63 11.50 2.37
N ILE A 119 -0.48 10.49 3.25
CA ILE A 119 -0.62 10.63 4.70
C ILE A 119 0.57 9.95 5.39
N PRO A 120 1.59 10.70 5.84
CA PRO A 120 2.69 10.11 6.60
C PRO A 120 2.20 9.43 7.87
N SER A 121 2.58 8.17 8.07
CA SER A 121 2.28 7.41 9.29
C SER A 121 3.52 7.19 10.16
N LEU A 122 4.72 7.13 9.53
CA LEU A 122 6.03 7.10 10.16
C LEU A 122 6.25 5.95 11.18
N ALA A 123 5.49 4.86 11.07
CA ALA A 123 5.47 3.80 12.08
C ALA A 123 6.31 2.57 11.70
N HIS A 124 6.08 1.99 10.51
CA HIS A 124 6.76 0.79 10.04
C HIS A 124 8.23 1.08 9.73
N THR A 125 8.47 2.14 8.98
CA THR A 125 9.79 2.78 8.80
C THR A 125 9.70 4.26 9.15
N ALA A 126 10.84 4.95 9.22
CA ALA A 126 10.87 6.38 9.53
C ALA A 126 10.12 7.25 8.48
N GLY A 127 9.95 6.74 7.27
CA GLY A 127 9.32 7.44 6.15
C GLY A 127 8.08 6.74 5.59
N THR A 128 7.45 5.82 6.33
CA THR A 128 6.21 5.19 5.87
C THR A 128 5.11 6.23 5.63
N ALA A 129 4.46 6.17 4.47
CA ALA A 129 3.32 7.00 4.12
C ALA A 129 2.16 6.14 3.62
N PHE A 130 0.96 6.43 4.07
CA PHE A 130 -0.27 5.84 3.56
C PHE A 130 -0.77 6.62 2.35
N TYR A 131 -1.54 5.95 1.51
CA TYR A 131 -2.28 6.58 0.43
C TYR A 131 -3.76 6.31 0.64
N LEU A 132 -4.56 7.37 0.59
CA LEU A 132 -6.02 7.29 0.69
C LEU A 132 -6.61 7.76 -0.64
N TRP A 133 -7.28 6.85 -1.35
CA TRP A 133 -7.89 7.12 -2.64
C TRP A 133 -9.41 6.96 -2.58
N ASP A 134 -10.11 7.98 -3.08
CA ASP A 134 -11.56 8.01 -3.21
C ASP A 134 -11.93 7.72 -4.67
N SER A 135 -12.47 6.53 -4.93
CA SER A 135 -12.92 6.13 -6.27
C SER A 135 -14.31 6.69 -6.62
N GLY A 136 -14.95 7.41 -5.70
CA GLY A 136 -16.36 7.81 -5.80
C GLY A 136 -17.34 6.71 -5.36
N GLU A 137 -16.90 5.46 -5.27
CA GLU A 137 -17.71 4.31 -4.81
C GLU A 137 -17.21 3.79 -3.47
N HIS A 138 -15.89 3.71 -3.31
CA HIS A 138 -15.17 3.28 -2.11
C HIS A 138 -13.98 4.18 -1.83
N ARG A 139 -13.58 4.22 -0.56
CA ARG A 139 -12.38 4.92 -0.10
C ARG A 139 -11.34 3.91 0.35
N TYR A 140 -10.31 3.74 -0.46
CA TYR A 140 -9.27 2.74 -0.29
C TYR A 140 -8.09 3.30 0.49
N LEU A 141 -7.74 2.67 1.62
CA LEU A 141 -6.51 2.97 2.36
C LEU A 141 -5.43 1.95 2.03
N PHE A 142 -4.28 2.44 1.55
CA PHE A 142 -3.08 1.66 1.23
C PHE A 142 -2.03 1.84 2.33
N PRO A 143 -1.97 0.96 3.35
CA PRO A 143 -1.06 1.10 4.50
C PRO A 143 0.34 0.52 4.27
N GLY A 144 0.63 -0.05 3.10
CA GLY A 144 1.86 -0.80 2.84
C GLY A 144 2.01 -2.00 3.75
N ASP A 145 3.21 -2.18 4.29
CA ASP A 145 3.53 -3.22 5.26
C ASP A 145 3.16 -2.87 6.71
N SER A 146 2.71 -1.64 6.98
CA SER A 146 2.37 -1.27 8.35
C SER A 146 1.30 -2.18 8.94
N PHE A 147 0.33 -2.57 8.11
CA PHE A 147 -0.76 -3.46 8.49
C PHE A 147 -1.04 -4.45 7.37
N TRP A 148 -1.43 -5.65 7.74
CA TRP A 148 -1.92 -6.67 6.81
C TRP A 148 -3.09 -7.44 7.39
N VAL A 149 -3.76 -8.23 6.57
CA VAL A 149 -4.93 -9.01 6.98
C VAL A 149 -4.58 -10.48 6.98
N GLN A 150 -4.64 -11.09 8.17
CA GLN A 150 -4.44 -12.53 8.35
C GLN A 150 -5.71 -13.16 8.87
N ASP A 151 -6.33 -14.06 8.09
CA ASP A 151 -7.58 -14.72 8.43
C ASP A 151 -8.70 -13.77 8.88
N GLY A 152 -8.81 -12.61 8.18
CA GLY A 152 -9.79 -11.58 8.48
C GLY A 152 -9.47 -10.71 9.70
N VAL A 153 -8.24 -10.81 10.25
CA VAL A 153 -7.79 -10.03 11.40
C VAL A 153 -6.69 -9.07 10.99
N TRP A 154 -6.84 -7.79 11.29
CA TRP A 154 -5.81 -6.79 11.03
C TRP A 154 -4.64 -6.95 12.01
N ARG A 155 -3.44 -6.98 11.49
CA ARG A 155 -2.19 -7.13 12.25
C ARG A 155 -1.20 -6.05 11.89
N ALA A 156 -0.49 -5.53 12.89
CA ALA A 156 0.62 -4.61 12.69
C ALA A 156 1.90 -5.41 12.41
N VAL A 157 2.71 -4.95 11.47
CA VAL A 157 4.02 -5.52 11.15
C VAL A 157 5.10 -4.64 11.74
N LEU A 158 5.59 -5.01 12.94
CA LEU A 158 6.69 -4.32 13.60
C LEU A 158 8.00 -5.07 13.33
N LEU A 159 8.96 -4.37 12.74
CA LEU A 159 10.33 -4.80 12.56
C LEU A 159 11.22 -4.22 13.67
N GLY A 160 12.50 -4.60 13.70
CA GLY A 160 13.42 -4.07 14.70
C GLY A 160 13.64 -2.55 14.64
N GLU A 161 13.38 -1.93 13.49
CA GLU A 161 13.46 -0.48 13.26
C GLU A 161 12.13 0.25 13.42
N SER A 162 11.02 -0.47 13.61
CA SER A 162 9.68 0.12 13.74
C SER A 162 9.50 0.81 15.10
N ASP A 163 8.76 1.91 15.10
CA ASP A 163 8.40 2.63 16.32
C ASP A 163 7.00 2.22 16.80
N ARG A 164 6.97 1.49 17.94
CA ARG A 164 5.70 1.02 18.54
C ARG A 164 4.80 2.18 19.01
N ALA A 165 5.37 3.27 19.51
CA ALA A 165 4.57 4.43 19.91
C ALA A 165 3.92 5.07 18.67
N ALA A 166 4.68 5.23 17.59
CA ALA A 166 4.15 5.71 16.32
C ALA A 166 3.08 4.77 15.73
N PHE A 167 3.16 3.45 15.95
CA PHE A 167 2.08 2.53 15.56
C PHE A 167 0.77 2.78 16.33
N LEU A 168 0.84 3.09 17.62
CA LEU A 168 -0.35 3.46 18.40
C LEU A 168 -0.97 4.76 17.89
N ASP A 169 -0.14 5.78 17.61
CA ASP A 169 -0.61 7.02 16.99
C ASP A 169 -1.20 6.78 15.59
N THR A 170 -0.63 5.84 14.83
CA THR A 170 -1.14 5.46 13.51
C THR A 170 -2.50 4.76 13.60
N VAL A 171 -2.76 3.96 14.62
CA VAL A 171 -4.10 3.37 14.85
C VAL A 171 -5.14 4.46 15.11
N GLU A 172 -4.80 5.49 15.89
CA GLU A 172 -5.69 6.65 16.11
C GLU A 172 -5.87 7.45 14.83
N LEU A 173 -4.81 7.68 14.05
CA LEU A 173 -4.89 8.30 12.73
C LEU A 173 -5.86 7.53 11.82
N MET A 174 -5.75 6.19 11.74
CA MET A 174 -6.66 5.36 10.91
C MET A 174 -8.12 5.46 11.38
N ARG A 175 -8.35 5.65 12.68
CA ARG A 175 -9.71 5.84 13.22
C ARG A 175 -10.34 7.12 12.68
N ASP A 176 -9.55 8.21 12.57
CA ASP A 176 -10.00 9.51 12.08
C ASP A 176 -10.12 9.58 10.55
N LEU A 177 -9.46 8.66 9.82
CA LEU A 177 -9.56 8.59 8.36
C LEU A 177 -10.90 7.96 7.94
N ASP A 178 -11.55 8.56 6.96
CA ASP A 178 -12.74 8.02 6.34
C ASP A 178 -12.34 7.07 5.19
N PHE A 179 -12.36 5.76 5.47
CA PHE A 179 -12.14 4.68 4.49
C PHE A 179 -13.01 3.47 4.83
N ASP A 180 -13.34 2.69 3.82
CA ASP A 180 -14.13 1.46 3.92
C ASP A 180 -13.45 0.24 3.28
N ALA A 181 -12.25 0.43 2.72
CA ALA A 181 -11.44 -0.63 2.12
C ALA A 181 -9.98 -0.51 2.54
N LEU A 182 -9.41 -1.57 3.11
CA LEU A 182 -7.98 -1.68 3.43
C LEU A 182 -7.28 -2.49 2.34
N VAL A 183 -6.19 -1.96 1.78
CA VAL A 183 -5.42 -2.57 0.68
C VAL A 183 -3.95 -2.64 1.06
N PRO A 184 -3.55 -3.62 1.87
CA PRO A 184 -2.13 -3.81 2.24
C PRO A 184 -1.27 -4.18 1.02
N TRP A 185 0.04 -3.96 1.12
CA TRP A 185 0.97 -4.50 0.13
C TRP A 185 1.04 -6.04 0.22
N PRO A 186 1.27 -6.66 1.41
CA PRO A 186 1.19 -8.10 1.56
C PRO A 186 -0.26 -8.57 1.68
N ALA A 187 -0.60 -9.62 0.95
CA ALA A 187 -1.87 -10.32 1.06
C ALA A 187 -1.63 -11.80 1.39
N GLN A 188 -2.54 -12.42 2.12
CA GLN A 188 -2.51 -13.85 2.36
C GLN A 188 -2.84 -14.60 1.08
N THR A 189 -2.01 -15.57 0.68
CA THR A 189 -2.18 -16.37 -0.55
C THR A 189 -3.57 -16.97 -0.63
N GLY A 190 -4.23 -16.74 -1.78
CA GLY A 190 -5.58 -17.25 -2.03
C GLY A 190 -6.70 -16.51 -1.27
N ARG A 191 -6.41 -15.39 -0.65
CA ARG A 191 -7.39 -14.48 -0.05
C ARG A 191 -7.53 -13.20 -0.86
N PRO A 192 -8.66 -12.47 -0.74
CA PRO A 192 -8.79 -11.16 -1.36
C PRO A 192 -7.68 -10.21 -0.93
N ALA A 193 -7.16 -9.42 -1.87
CA ALA A 193 -6.16 -8.40 -1.60
C ALA A 193 -6.76 -7.11 -0.98
N ILE A 194 -8.08 -7.02 -0.91
CA ILE A 194 -8.84 -5.89 -0.36
C ILE A 194 -9.71 -6.42 0.77
N ASP A 195 -9.68 -5.75 1.91
CA ASP A 195 -10.57 -6.02 3.04
C ASP A 195 -11.58 -4.88 3.17
N PHE A 196 -12.83 -5.12 2.76
CA PHE A 196 -13.93 -4.18 2.88
C PHE A 196 -14.54 -4.26 4.29
N VAL A 197 -14.77 -3.11 4.90
CA VAL A 197 -15.28 -3.03 6.28
C VAL A 197 -16.42 -2.02 6.42
N THR A 198 -17.38 -2.34 7.27
CA THR A 198 -18.32 -1.34 7.77
C THR A 198 -17.64 -0.45 8.82
N PRO A 199 -18.20 0.73 9.17
CA PRO A 199 -17.68 1.56 10.25
C PRO A 199 -17.50 0.80 11.57
N GLU A 200 -18.45 -0.09 11.90
CA GLU A 200 -18.41 -0.91 13.11
C GLU A 200 -17.30 -1.96 13.06
N GLN A 201 -17.11 -2.62 11.91
CA GLN A 201 -16.04 -3.59 11.71
C GLN A 201 -14.67 -2.90 11.75
N LYS A 202 -14.53 -1.73 11.11
CA LYS A 202 -13.30 -0.91 11.17
C LYS A 202 -12.94 -0.60 12.62
N GLU A 203 -13.88 -0.09 13.42
CA GLU A 203 -13.64 0.24 14.82
C GLU A 203 -13.26 -1.01 15.65
N GLN A 204 -13.90 -2.14 15.43
CA GLN A 204 -13.56 -3.42 16.09
C GLN A 204 -12.14 -3.87 15.75
N GLN A 205 -11.74 -3.80 14.47
CA GLN A 205 -10.38 -4.15 14.03
C GLN A 205 -9.33 -3.22 14.64
N LEU A 206 -9.59 -1.90 14.64
CA LEU A 206 -8.67 -0.90 15.22
C LEU A 206 -8.53 -1.05 16.74
N ALA A 207 -9.63 -1.28 17.47
CA ALA A 207 -9.59 -1.54 18.91
C ALA A 207 -8.77 -2.79 19.23
N ALA A 208 -9.03 -3.90 18.53
CA ALA A 208 -8.28 -5.15 18.70
C ALA A 208 -6.80 -5.02 18.30
N LEU A 209 -6.49 -4.22 17.28
CA LEU A 209 -5.12 -3.91 16.84
C LEU A 209 -4.37 -3.15 17.93
N ARG A 210 -5.02 -2.11 18.50
CA ARG A 210 -4.48 -1.31 19.61
C ARG A 210 -4.19 -2.17 20.86
N GLU A 211 -5.11 -3.04 21.23
CA GLU A 211 -4.91 -3.97 22.38
C GLU A 211 -3.71 -4.89 22.15
N ARG A 212 -3.55 -5.47 20.96
CA ARG A 212 -2.39 -6.30 20.61
C ARG A 212 -1.08 -5.52 20.67
N LEU A 213 -1.05 -4.29 20.16
CA LEU A 213 0.11 -3.41 20.25
C LEU A 213 0.49 -3.11 21.70
N LEU A 214 -0.48 -2.80 22.57
CA LEU A 214 -0.24 -2.56 24.00
C LEU A 214 0.25 -3.81 24.74
N ALA A 215 -0.27 -4.99 24.38
CA ALA A 215 0.15 -6.28 24.95
C ALA A 215 1.54 -6.73 24.47
N GLY A 216 2.18 -5.99 23.58
CA GLY A 216 3.49 -6.37 23.02
C GLY A 216 3.43 -7.40 21.90
N ALA A 217 2.24 -7.86 21.52
CA ALA A 217 2.06 -8.73 20.36
C ALA A 217 2.29 -7.95 19.07
N SER A 218 3.26 -8.36 18.27
CA SER A 218 3.62 -7.71 17.00
C SER A 218 4.23 -8.72 16.04
N GLY A 219 3.97 -8.50 14.79
CA GLY A 219 4.51 -9.29 13.69
C GLY A 219 3.61 -10.45 13.24
N PRO A 220 3.90 -11.00 12.06
CA PRO A 220 3.34 -12.27 11.66
C PRO A 220 3.79 -13.32 12.68
N THR A 221 2.85 -14.02 13.30
CA THR A 221 3.21 -15.27 13.99
C THR A 221 3.69 -16.24 12.94
N ALA A 222 4.99 -16.56 12.99
CA ALA A 222 5.59 -17.62 12.20
C ALA A 222 4.86 -18.95 12.43
#